data_0af0f8981ee7d2419fd31a0910f7c5e6
#
_entry.id   0af0f8981ee7d2419fd31a0910f7c5e6
#
_cell.length_a   1.000
_cell.length_b   1.000
_cell.length_c   1.000
_cell.angle_alpha   90.00
_cell.angle_beta   90.00
_cell.angle_gamma   90.00
#
_symmetry.space_group_name_H-M   'P 1'
#
loop_
_entity.id
_entity.type
_entity.pdbx_description
1 polymer ?
#
loop_
_entity_poly.entity_id
_entity_poly.type
_entity_poly.pdbx_seq_one_letter_code
_entity_poly.pdbx_strand_id
1 'polypeptide(L)'
;MATDIATRRFNVREFHKLAEVGILGEDDRVELLDGQIMILAPIGENHRTVVDLLAELLTDQRKGRYLVAAQNPVLIDDEDEPQPDLVLYDRAAIGRHPTPTDVFLIVEVSDTSLGYDQRSKIPVYASAGIKEVWIIDLGSYCIQTYRDPYTADRRYATTETHDRKSLVSPLAFPDIRVRLNDLVQ
;
A
#
# COMPACT_ATOMS: atom_id res chain seq x y z
N MET A 1 6.92 1.25 -42.00
CA MET A 1 6.69 2.07 -40.79
C MET A 1 5.93 1.18 -39.80
N ALA A 2 6.50 0.89 -38.66
CA ALA A 2 5.79 0.16 -37.61
C ALA A 2 4.67 1.08 -37.07
N THR A 3 3.43 0.61 -37.07
CA THR A 3 2.33 1.33 -36.46
C THR A 3 2.53 1.23 -34.95
N ASP A 4 2.73 2.36 -34.31
CA ASP A 4 2.88 2.42 -32.85
C ASP A 4 1.48 2.13 -32.24
N ILE A 5 1.32 0.92 -31.70
CA ILE A 5 0.07 0.49 -31.05
C ILE A 5 0.18 0.89 -29.58
N ALA A 6 -0.60 1.88 -29.17
CA ALA A 6 -0.67 2.31 -27.77
C ALA A 6 -1.77 1.55 -27.02
N THR A 7 -1.49 1.20 -25.75
CA THR A 7 -2.49 0.67 -24.83
C THR A 7 -3.35 1.83 -24.31
N ARG A 8 -4.68 1.66 -24.25
CA ARG A 8 -5.54 2.64 -23.57
C ARG A 8 -5.34 2.55 -22.07
N ARG A 9 -5.19 3.71 -21.42
CA ARG A 9 -5.20 3.85 -19.97
C ARG A 9 -6.56 4.34 -19.49
N PHE A 10 -6.92 3.97 -18.27
CA PHE A 10 -8.11 4.42 -17.57
C PHE A 10 -7.73 5.50 -16.55
N ASN A 11 -8.64 6.44 -16.33
CA ASN A 11 -8.56 7.30 -15.16
C ASN A 11 -9.46 6.76 -14.04
N VAL A 12 -9.28 7.27 -12.82
CA VAL A 12 -10.05 6.85 -11.62
C VAL A 12 -11.56 6.98 -11.83
N ARG A 13 -12.03 8.05 -12.50
CA ARG A 13 -13.45 8.22 -12.77
C ARG A 13 -14.00 7.14 -13.73
N GLU A 14 -13.23 6.75 -14.74
CA GLU A 14 -13.59 5.66 -15.65
C GLU A 14 -13.56 4.32 -14.94
N PHE A 15 -12.56 4.10 -14.08
CA PHE A 15 -12.44 2.91 -13.25
C PHE A 15 -13.66 2.74 -12.34
N HIS A 16 -14.06 3.79 -11.60
CA HIS A 16 -15.26 3.75 -10.76
C HIS A 16 -16.52 3.53 -11.62
N LYS A 17 -16.57 4.09 -12.84
CA LYS A 17 -17.70 3.87 -13.74
C LYS A 17 -17.88 2.42 -14.17
N LEU A 18 -16.76 1.67 -14.32
CA LEU A 18 -16.84 0.24 -14.63
C LEU A 18 -17.48 -0.55 -13.47
N ALA A 19 -17.21 -0.16 -12.23
CA ALA A 19 -17.86 -0.75 -11.04
C ALA A 19 -19.36 -0.35 -10.99
N GLU A 20 -19.69 0.94 -11.19
CA GLU A 20 -21.10 1.41 -11.18
C GLU A 20 -21.98 0.69 -12.20
N VAL A 21 -21.45 0.36 -13.39
CA VAL A 21 -22.22 -0.33 -14.43
C VAL A 21 -22.11 -1.85 -14.38
N GLY A 22 -21.44 -2.39 -13.34
CA GLY A 22 -21.34 -3.82 -13.10
C GLY A 22 -20.38 -4.58 -14.03
N ILE A 23 -19.45 -3.89 -14.70
CA ILE A 23 -18.34 -4.54 -15.45
C ILE A 23 -17.30 -5.08 -14.48
N LEU A 24 -17.02 -4.33 -13.41
CA LEU A 24 -16.27 -4.79 -12.25
C LEU A 24 -17.27 -5.08 -11.13
N GLY A 25 -17.28 -6.31 -10.63
CA GLY A 25 -18.18 -6.73 -9.56
C GLY A 25 -17.61 -6.39 -8.17
N GLU A 26 -18.45 -6.51 -7.15
CA GLU A 26 -18.05 -6.27 -5.74
C GLU A 26 -16.99 -7.29 -5.26
N ASP A 27 -16.97 -8.48 -5.86
CA ASP A 27 -16.01 -9.55 -5.55
C ASP A 27 -14.71 -9.44 -6.33
N ASP A 28 -14.64 -8.54 -7.32
CA ASP A 28 -13.43 -8.33 -8.11
C ASP A 28 -12.39 -7.58 -7.29
N ARG A 29 -11.30 -8.26 -6.98
CA ARG A 29 -10.15 -7.67 -6.32
C ARG A 29 -9.28 -6.98 -7.35
N VAL A 30 -9.51 -5.70 -7.54
CA VAL A 30 -8.82 -4.89 -8.55
C VAL A 30 -8.35 -3.57 -7.97
N GLU A 31 -7.27 -3.04 -8.52
CA GLU A 31 -6.79 -1.69 -8.24
C GLU A 31 -6.37 -1.01 -9.55
N LEU A 32 -6.28 0.31 -9.56
CA LEU A 32 -5.83 1.09 -10.70
C LEU A 32 -4.39 1.56 -10.46
N LEU A 33 -3.46 1.16 -11.33
CA LEU A 33 -2.05 1.60 -11.28
C LEU A 33 -1.55 1.97 -12.67
N ASP A 34 -0.95 3.15 -12.82
CA ASP A 34 -0.49 3.71 -14.10
C ASP A 34 -1.59 3.62 -15.18
N GLY A 35 -2.85 3.87 -14.79
CA GLY A 35 -4.02 3.78 -15.67
C GLY A 35 -4.38 2.35 -16.12
N GLN A 36 -3.83 1.33 -15.49
CA GLN A 36 -4.12 -0.08 -15.78
C GLN A 36 -4.90 -0.73 -14.64
N ILE A 37 -5.92 -1.49 -14.98
CA ILE A 37 -6.69 -2.26 -13.99
C ILE A 37 -5.91 -3.54 -13.70
N MET A 38 -5.41 -3.64 -12.47
CA MET A 38 -4.65 -4.77 -11.98
C MET A 38 -5.57 -5.72 -11.24
N ILE A 39 -5.52 -7.00 -11.60
CA ILE A 39 -6.27 -8.06 -10.90
C ILE A 39 -5.38 -8.63 -9.80
N LEU A 40 -5.84 -8.55 -8.56
CA LEU A 40 -5.09 -9.02 -7.41
C LEU A 40 -5.38 -10.50 -7.12
N ALA A 41 -4.36 -11.22 -6.69
CA ALA A 41 -4.50 -12.61 -6.27
C ALA A 41 -5.41 -12.74 -5.03
N PRO A 42 -6.06 -13.90 -4.82
CA PRO A 42 -6.76 -14.17 -3.58
C PRO A 42 -5.85 -14.08 -2.37
N ILE A 43 -6.40 -13.58 -1.26
CA ILE A 43 -5.67 -13.43 0.01
C ILE A 43 -5.46 -14.82 0.65
N GLY A 44 -4.20 -15.17 0.91
CA GLY A 44 -3.84 -16.35 1.69
C GLY A 44 -4.10 -16.17 3.19
N GLU A 45 -4.17 -17.28 3.95
CA GLU A 45 -4.42 -17.23 5.40
C GLU A 45 -3.30 -16.51 6.16
N ASN A 46 -2.03 -16.78 5.82
CA ASN A 46 -0.88 -16.14 6.47
C ASN A 46 -0.90 -14.63 6.26
N HIS A 47 -1.13 -14.20 5.01
CA HIS A 47 -1.26 -12.78 4.66
C HIS A 47 -2.35 -12.11 5.50
N ARG A 48 -3.58 -12.67 5.50
CA ARG A 48 -4.70 -12.14 6.27
C ARG A 48 -4.37 -12.03 7.76
N THR A 49 -3.81 -13.09 8.35
CA THR A 49 -3.46 -13.12 9.77
C THR A 49 -2.48 -11.99 10.12
N VAL A 50 -1.46 -11.77 9.30
CA VAL A 50 -0.47 -10.70 9.54
C VAL A 50 -1.10 -9.31 9.40
N VAL A 51 -1.97 -9.11 8.38
CA VAL A 51 -2.72 -7.85 8.21
C VAL A 51 -3.59 -7.58 9.44
N ASP A 52 -4.37 -8.56 9.91
CA ASP A 52 -5.27 -8.43 11.05
C ASP A 52 -4.50 -8.10 12.35
N LEU A 53 -3.44 -8.86 12.66
CA LEU A 53 -2.63 -8.64 13.86
C LEU A 53 -1.89 -7.29 13.83
N LEU A 54 -1.39 -6.89 12.66
CA LEU A 54 -0.74 -5.59 12.52
C LEU A 54 -1.75 -4.45 12.64
N ALA A 55 -2.94 -4.58 12.07
CA ALA A 55 -4.01 -3.60 12.20
C ALA A 55 -4.44 -3.42 13.67
N GLU A 56 -4.58 -4.51 14.42
CA GLU A 56 -4.85 -4.50 15.85
C GLU A 56 -3.75 -3.76 16.62
N LEU A 57 -2.49 -4.18 16.45
CA LEU A 57 -1.32 -3.58 17.10
C LEU A 57 -1.24 -2.06 16.85
N LEU A 58 -1.39 -1.64 15.60
CA LEU A 58 -1.32 -0.24 15.22
C LEU A 58 -2.54 0.55 15.75
N THR A 59 -3.70 -0.08 15.81
CA THR A 59 -4.91 0.54 16.36
C THR A 59 -4.79 0.76 17.87
N ASP A 60 -4.26 -0.21 18.61
CA ASP A 60 -4.07 -0.11 20.05
C ASP A 60 -3.05 0.96 20.44
N GLN A 61 -1.99 1.10 19.64
CA GLN A 61 -0.93 2.09 19.90
C GLN A 61 -1.24 3.49 19.36
N ARG A 62 -2.34 3.70 18.60
CA ARG A 62 -2.64 4.98 17.93
C ARG A 62 -2.85 6.16 18.87
N LYS A 63 -3.38 5.94 20.08
CA LYS A 63 -3.70 7.01 21.06
C LYS A 63 -4.49 8.19 20.44
N GLY A 64 -5.34 7.91 19.46
CA GLY A 64 -6.14 8.92 18.75
C GLY A 64 -5.39 9.79 17.73
N ARG A 65 -4.11 9.52 17.43
CA ARG A 65 -3.27 10.36 16.55
C ARG A 65 -3.52 10.17 15.05
N TYR A 66 -3.94 8.99 14.64
CA TYR A 66 -4.17 8.61 13.24
C TYR A 66 -5.34 7.62 13.13
N LEU A 67 -5.70 7.29 11.93
CA LEU A 67 -6.59 6.18 11.59
C LEU A 67 -5.80 5.06 10.94
N VAL A 68 -6.28 3.83 11.11
CA VAL A 68 -5.79 2.64 10.40
C VAL A 68 -6.93 2.16 9.50
N ALA A 69 -6.65 1.98 8.24
CA ALA A 69 -7.56 1.31 7.32
C ALA A 69 -6.86 0.12 6.68
N ALA A 70 -7.60 -0.99 6.57
CA ALA A 70 -7.15 -2.20 5.90
C ALA A 70 -7.83 -2.32 4.55
N GLN A 71 -7.07 -2.57 3.49
CA GLN A 71 -7.55 -2.84 2.13
C GLN A 71 -8.51 -1.76 1.60
N ASN A 72 -8.28 -0.52 1.98
CA ASN A 72 -9.02 0.63 1.46
C ASN A 72 -8.15 1.41 0.47
N PRO A 73 -8.77 1.94 -0.61
CA PRO A 73 -8.02 2.66 -1.63
C PRO A 73 -7.41 3.95 -1.10
N VAL A 74 -6.27 4.30 -1.66
CA VAL A 74 -5.61 5.61 -1.53
C VAL A 74 -5.68 6.30 -2.88
N LEU A 75 -6.32 7.47 -2.93
CA LEU A 75 -6.40 8.25 -4.16
C LEU A 75 -5.09 9.00 -4.38
N ILE A 76 -4.24 8.46 -5.23
CA ILE A 76 -2.92 9.03 -5.52
C ILE A 76 -3.08 10.20 -6.49
N ASP A 77 -3.64 9.95 -7.67
CA ASP A 77 -3.93 10.94 -8.70
C ASP A 77 -5.06 10.44 -9.63
N ASP A 78 -5.15 10.99 -10.85
CA ASP A 78 -6.20 10.64 -11.80
C ASP A 78 -6.02 9.24 -12.44
N GLU A 79 -4.84 8.65 -12.39
CA GLU A 79 -4.52 7.34 -13.02
C GLU A 79 -4.13 6.26 -11.99
N ASP A 80 -4.04 6.63 -10.68
CA ASP A 80 -3.54 5.75 -9.63
C ASP A 80 -4.47 5.74 -8.40
N GLU A 81 -5.07 4.60 -8.14
CA GLU A 81 -5.87 4.31 -6.93
C GLU A 81 -5.56 2.90 -6.42
N PRO A 82 -4.36 2.70 -5.82
CA PRO A 82 -3.98 1.43 -5.21
C PRO A 82 -4.79 1.12 -3.96
N GLN A 83 -4.88 -0.19 -3.66
CA GLN A 83 -5.45 -0.73 -2.43
C GLN A 83 -4.35 -1.34 -1.56
N PRO A 84 -3.66 -0.56 -0.71
CA PRO A 84 -2.68 -1.12 0.21
C PRO A 84 -3.32 -2.03 1.26
N ASP A 85 -2.55 -3.01 1.75
CA ASP A 85 -3.04 -3.89 2.81
C ASP A 85 -3.35 -3.12 4.10
N LEU A 86 -2.49 -2.13 4.46
CA LEU A 86 -2.78 -1.19 5.55
C LEU A 86 -2.30 0.22 5.19
N VAL A 87 -3.05 1.21 5.66
CA VAL A 87 -2.66 2.62 5.61
C VAL A 87 -2.88 3.30 6.95
N LEU A 88 -1.86 4.03 7.42
CA LEU A 88 -1.97 4.96 8.54
C LEU A 88 -2.13 6.36 7.96
N TYR A 89 -3.20 7.05 8.30
CA TYR A 89 -3.51 8.35 7.72
C TYR A 89 -4.13 9.33 8.71
N ASP A 90 -4.10 10.61 8.33
CA ASP A 90 -4.60 11.70 9.16
C ASP A 90 -6.12 11.60 9.36
N ARG A 91 -6.57 11.84 10.56
CA ARG A 91 -8.00 11.89 10.92
C ARG A 91 -8.78 12.97 10.16
N ALA A 92 -8.11 13.98 9.63
CA ALA A 92 -8.72 15.00 8.77
C ALA A 92 -9.30 14.42 7.46
N ALA A 93 -8.88 13.22 7.06
CA ALA A 93 -9.42 12.52 5.88
C ALA A 93 -10.65 11.66 6.16
N ILE A 94 -11.24 11.72 7.37
CA ILE A 94 -12.49 10.98 7.66
C ILE A 94 -13.59 11.36 6.66
N GLY A 95 -14.23 10.33 6.08
CA GLY A 95 -15.35 10.50 5.15
C GLY A 95 -14.95 10.62 3.67
N ARG A 96 -13.66 10.50 3.35
CA ARG A 96 -13.13 10.41 1.99
C ARG A 96 -11.97 9.43 1.90
N HIS A 97 -11.57 9.04 0.69
CA HIS A 97 -10.31 8.33 0.51
C HIS A 97 -9.13 9.23 0.89
N PRO A 98 -8.12 8.70 1.62
CA PRO A 98 -6.91 9.46 1.89
C PRO A 98 -6.15 9.74 0.59
N THR A 99 -5.53 10.91 0.53
CA THR A 99 -4.61 11.33 -0.53
C THR A 99 -3.17 11.25 -0.02
N PRO A 100 -2.14 11.36 -0.87
CA PRO A 100 -0.74 11.26 -0.43
C PRO A 100 -0.36 12.17 0.74
N THR A 101 -0.95 13.36 0.83
CA THR A 101 -0.70 14.31 1.92
C THR A 101 -1.30 13.89 3.26
N ASP A 102 -2.28 13.01 3.25
CA ASP A 102 -2.90 12.48 4.48
C ASP A 102 -2.16 11.26 5.01
N VAL A 103 -1.34 10.59 4.19
CA VAL A 103 -0.74 9.29 4.52
C VAL A 103 0.53 9.46 5.34
N PHE A 104 0.59 8.77 6.48
CA PHE A 104 1.78 8.65 7.32
C PHE A 104 2.61 7.42 6.99
N LEU A 105 1.97 6.30 6.65
CA LEU A 105 2.60 5.02 6.34
C LEU A 105 1.66 4.18 5.49
N ILE A 106 2.21 3.55 4.47
CA ILE A 106 1.60 2.43 3.74
C ILE A 106 2.31 1.14 4.13
N VAL A 107 1.57 0.06 4.32
CA VAL A 107 2.12 -1.28 4.51
C VAL A 107 1.51 -2.23 3.50
N GLU A 108 2.37 -2.93 2.78
CA GLU A 108 2.02 -4.08 1.93
C GLU A 108 2.52 -5.36 2.61
N VAL A 109 1.73 -6.41 2.58
CA VAL A 109 2.09 -7.74 3.10
C VAL A 109 2.24 -8.68 1.91
N SER A 110 3.47 -9.07 1.63
CA SER A 110 3.80 -9.89 0.46
C SER A 110 4.04 -11.34 0.87
N ASP A 111 3.16 -12.24 0.44
CA ASP A 111 3.38 -13.68 0.51
C ASP A 111 3.94 -14.21 -0.83
N THR A 112 3.22 -13.93 -1.93
CA THR A 112 3.64 -14.29 -3.30
C THR A 112 3.75 -13.07 -4.23
N SER A 113 3.37 -11.88 -3.77
CA SER A 113 3.26 -10.63 -4.54
C SER A 113 4.50 -9.73 -4.49
N LEU A 114 5.57 -10.09 -3.76
CA LEU A 114 6.74 -9.23 -3.52
C LEU A 114 7.26 -8.53 -4.77
N GLY A 115 7.39 -9.28 -5.86
CA GLY A 115 7.87 -8.72 -7.13
C GLY A 115 6.90 -7.71 -7.76
N TYR A 116 5.60 -7.86 -7.54
CA TYR A 116 4.58 -6.89 -7.96
C TYR A 116 4.66 -5.64 -7.10
N ASP A 117 4.66 -5.78 -5.78
CA ASP A 117 4.69 -4.65 -4.84
C ASP A 117 5.93 -3.79 -5.08
N GLN A 118 7.10 -4.41 -5.21
CA GLN A 118 8.36 -3.70 -5.45
C GLN A 118 8.43 -3.01 -6.82
N ARG A 119 7.93 -3.66 -7.90
CA ARG A 119 8.09 -3.13 -9.26
C ARG A 119 6.95 -2.23 -9.71
N SER A 120 5.76 -2.39 -9.15
CA SER A 120 4.57 -1.65 -9.57
C SER A 120 4.12 -0.64 -8.52
N LYS A 121 3.91 -1.06 -7.26
CA LYS A 121 3.38 -0.17 -6.22
C LYS A 121 4.42 0.81 -5.65
N ILE A 122 5.63 0.34 -5.33
CA ILE A 122 6.69 1.21 -4.76
C ILE A 122 6.98 2.43 -5.66
N PRO A 123 7.12 2.30 -7.00
CA PRO A 123 7.30 3.47 -7.87
C PRO A 123 6.11 4.45 -7.86
N VAL A 124 4.87 3.96 -7.78
CA VAL A 124 3.67 4.80 -7.68
C VAL A 124 3.68 5.57 -6.36
N TYR A 125 3.92 4.91 -5.24
CA TYR A 125 4.01 5.56 -3.93
C TYR A 125 5.13 6.59 -3.85
N ALA A 126 6.29 6.29 -4.45
CA ALA A 126 7.41 7.22 -4.49
C ALA A 126 7.09 8.47 -5.33
N SER A 127 6.47 8.31 -6.53
CA SER A 127 6.07 9.44 -7.38
C SER A 127 5.04 10.34 -6.71
N ALA A 128 4.18 9.77 -5.88
CA ALA A 128 3.18 10.48 -5.09
C ALA A 128 3.76 11.21 -3.86
N GLY A 129 5.03 10.98 -3.53
CA GLY A 129 5.68 11.56 -2.35
C GLY A 129 5.22 10.96 -1.02
N ILE A 130 4.72 9.72 -1.02
CA ILE A 130 4.43 8.97 0.22
C ILE A 130 5.72 8.81 1.01
N LYS A 131 5.77 9.36 2.22
CA LYS A 131 7.02 9.50 2.99
C LYS A 131 7.62 8.19 3.45
N GLU A 132 6.78 7.19 3.71
CA GLU A 132 7.20 5.88 4.20
C GLU A 132 6.29 4.77 3.69
N VAL A 133 6.91 3.70 3.19
CA VAL A 133 6.25 2.45 2.82
C VAL A 133 7.00 1.30 3.45
N TRP A 134 6.28 0.33 3.99
CA TRP A 134 6.83 -0.95 4.42
C TRP A 134 6.32 -2.06 3.51
N ILE A 135 7.21 -3.01 3.18
CA ILE A 135 6.81 -4.31 2.66
C ILE A 135 7.16 -5.35 3.70
N ILE A 136 6.16 -6.07 4.18
CA ILE A 136 6.34 -7.24 5.04
C ILE A 136 6.45 -8.46 4.13
N ASP A 137 7.68 -8.95 3.95
CA ASP A 137 7.97 -10.11 3.13
C ASP A 137 7.84 -11.38 3.97
N LEU A 138 6.77 -12.14 3.74
CA LEU A 138 6.49 -13.39 4.44
C LEU A 138 7.35 -14.54 3.93
N GLY A 139 7.86 -14.46 2.69
CA GLY A 139 8.76 -15.46 2.12
C GLY A 139 10.15 -15.45 2.77
N SER A 140 10.68 -14.25 3.03
CA SER A 140 12.01 -14.04 3.64
C SER A 140 11.94 -13.70 5.13
N TYR A 141 10.74 -13.55 5.68
CA TYR A 141 10.49 -13.15 7.07
C TYR A 141 11.24 -11.88 7.47
N CYS A 142 11.05 -10.81 6.68
CA CYS A 142 11.65 -9.51 6.95
C CYS A 142 10.67 -8.35 6.70
N ILE A 143 11.02 -7.17 7.23
CA ILE A 143 10.33 -5.91 6.92
C ILE A 143 11.30 -5.07 6.10
N GLN A 144 10.90 -4.69 4.89
CA GLN A 144 11.62 -3.72 4.06
C GLN A 144 10.97 -2.35 4.25
N THR A 145 11.76 -1.35 4.63
CA THR A 145 11.29 0.02 4.78
C THR A 145 11.82 0.88 3.64
N TYR A 146 10.94 1.68 3.04
CA TYR A 146 11.22 2.59 1.94
C TYR A 146 10.94 4.01 2.44
N ARG A 147 11.93 4.90 2.38
CA ARG A 147 11.89 6.27 2.91
C ARG A 147 12.54 7.25 1.96
N ASP A 148 12.31 8.55 2.17
CA ASP A 148 12.87 9.62 1.36
C ASP A 148 12.50 9.49 -0.13
N PRO A 149 11.23 9.72 -0.50
CA PRO A 149 10.74 9.56 -1.87
C PRO A 149 11.41 10.55 -2.82
N TYR A 150 11.97 10.03 -3.91
CA TYR A 150 12.48 10.79 -5.04
C TYR A 150 11.43 10.76 -6.14
N THR A 151 10.52 11.73 -6.11
CA THR A 151 9.31 11.72 -6.94
C THR A 151 9.61 11.70 -8.44
N ALA A 152 10.63 12.45 -8.89
CA ALA A 152 11.03 12.53 -10.29
C ALA A 152 11.51 11.18 -10.86
N ASP A 153 12.17 10.36 -10.03
CA ASP A 153 12.72 9.07 -10.43
C ASP A 153 11.81 7.90 -10.01
N ARG A 154 10.65 8.19 -9.42
CA ARG A 154 9.69 7.19 -8.92
C ARG A 154 10.36 6.13 -8.02
N ARG A 155 11.24 6.54 -7.11
CA ARG A 155 12.00 5.64 -6.22
C ARG A 155 12.18 6.25 -4.84
N TYR A 156 12.52 5.41 -3.88
CA TYR A 156 12.95 5.84 -2.55
C TYR A 156 14.47 5.90 -2.48
N ALA A 157 15.01 6.94 -1.81
CA ALA A 157 16.46 7.10 -1.63
C ALA A 157 17.00 6.16 -0.56
N THR A 158 16.20 5.87 0.47
CA THR A 158 16.58 5.01 1.59
C THR A 158 15.74 3.74 1.57
N THR A 159 16.39 2.59 1.54
CA THR A 159 15.75 1.27 1.68
C THR A 159 16.56 0.45 2.67
N GLU A 160 15.88 -0.05 3.71
CA GLU A 160 16.49 -0.90 4.73
C GLU A 160 15.71 -2.20 4.88
N THR A 161 16.41 -3.29 5.16
CA THR A 161 15.80 -4.59 5.44
C THR A 161 16.05 -4.95 6.90
N HIS A 162 14.98 -5.21 7.61
CA HIS A 162 14.96 -5.56 9.03
C HIS A 162 14.58 -7.02 9.19
N ASP A 163 15.37 -7.78 9.92
CA ASP A 163 15.04 -9.17 10.20
C ASP A 163 13.78 -9.31 11.09
N ARG A 164 13.25 -10.53 11.20
CA ARG A 164 12.01 -10.80 11.95
C ARG A 164 12.06 -10.45 13.44
N LYS A 165 13.24 -10.27 14.03
CA LYS A 165 13.46 -9.94 15.45
C LYS A 165 13.65 -8.45 15.68
N SER A 166 13.95 -7.70 14.64
CA SER A 166 14.18 -6.25 14.70
C SER A 166 12.91 -5.51 15.08
N LEU A 167 13.06 -4.44 15.86
CA LEU A 167 11.99 -3.50 16.16
C LEU A 167 12.01 -2.38 15.11
N VAL A 168 10.90 -2.21 14.42
CA VAL A 168 10.71 -1.16 13.41
C VAL A 168 9.65 -0.18 13.90
N SER A 169 9.83 1.10 13.61
CA SER A 169 8.91 2.16 14.00
C SER A 169 8.56 3.05 12.80
N PRO A 170 7.29 3.45 12.66
CA PRO A 170 6.91 4.46 11.68
C PRO A 170 7.64 5.78 11.94
N LEU A 171 8.10 6.46 10.87
CA LEU A 171 8.76 7.76 10.97
C LEU A 171 7.91 8.78 11.73
N ALA A 172 6.61 8.83 11.42
CA ALA A 172 5.68 9.77 12.05
C ALA A 172 5.39 9.42 13.53
N PHE A 173 5.64 8.19 13.97
CA PHE A 173 5.29 7.68 15.31
C PHE A 173 6.40 6.81 15.88
N PRO A 174 7.55 7.37 16.27
CA PRO A 174 8.72 6.61 16.69
C PRO A 174 8.54 5.89 18.05
N ASP A 175 7.45 6.18 18.77
CA ASP A 175 7.07 5.48 20.01
C ASP A 175 6.31 4.16 19.74
N ILE A 176 5.83 3.94 18.51
CA ILE A 176 5.22 2.69 18.08
C ILE A 176 6.31 1.67 17.77
N ARG A 177 6.12 0.44 18.20
CA ARG A 177 7.08 -0.65 17.98
C ARG A 177 6.39 -1.82 17.31
N VAL A 178 6.92 -2.23 16.17
CA VAL A 178 6.48 -3.39 15.40
C VAL A 178 7.64 -4.36 15.27
N ARG A 179 7.40 -5.63 15.57
CA ARG A 179 8.34 -6.72 15.34
C ARG A 179 7.61 -7.80 14.55
N LEU A 180 8.18 -8.21 13.40
CA LEU A 180 7.55 -9.22 12.57
C LEU A 180 7.33 -10.55 13.31
N ASN A 181 8.25 -10.91 14.20
CA ASN A 181 8.14 -12.14 15.00
C ASN A 181 6.90 -12.20 15.90
N ASP A 182 6.30 -11.05 16.19
CA ASP A 182 5.08 -10.97 17.02
C ASP A 182 3.81 -11.10 16.17
N LEU A 183 3.93 -11.06 14.83
CA LEU A 183 2.85 -11.12 13.84
C LEU A 183 2.80 -12.47 13.08
N VAL A 184 3.89 -13.22 13.08
CA VAL A 184 4.00 -14.52 12.38
C VAL A 184 4.13 -15.64 13.41
N GLN A 185 3.41 -16.75 13.17
CA GLN A 185 3.46 -17.95 14.02
C GLN A 185 4.54 -18.93 13.51
#